data_b7b29b0241b2f46e8e677dee8aea7f4c
#
_entry.id   b7b29b0241b2f46e8e677dee8aea7f4c
#
_cell.length_a   1.000
_cell.length_b   1.000
_cell.length_c   1.000
_cell.angle_alpha   90.00
_cell.angle_beta   90.00
_cell.angle_gamma   90.00
#
_symmetry.space_group_name_H-M   'P 1'
#
loop_
_entity.id
_entity.type
_entity.pdbx_description
1 polymer ?
#
loop_
_entity_poly.entity_id
_entity_poly.type
_entity_poly.pdbx_seq_one_letter_code
_entity_poly.pdbx_strand_id
1 'polypeptide(L)'
;MRFYTNVQLIGNQVLVRGVDNGKRYEHRDEFYPTLFVRSKRESKYKTLNGEFVEPVKPGQVRDCREFFKKYDEVDGFPIYGNDRYIYQYISEKYPENEIKFDISQIKLVTLDIETTAEKGFPDVESASEEILAITIQDYTTKKIITWGVKPFVNKQKNVTYRHCPTEQQLLGDFINYWMQDVPDVVTGWNIQLFDIPVSYTHLTLPTIYSV
;
A
#
# COMPACT_ATOMS: atom_id res chain seq x y z
N MET A 1 -14.52 4.54 17.77
CA MET A 1 -13.57 3.43 17.57
C MET A 1 -12.44 3.96 16.70
N ARG A 2 -11.19 3.68 17.08
CA ARG A 2 -9.99 4.10 16.34
C ARG A 2 -9.20 2.86 15.91
N PHE A 3 -8.85 2.77 14.63
CA PHE A 3 -8.01 1.70 14.07
C PHE A 3 -7.19 2.22 12.89
N TYR A 4 -6.09 1.55 12.57
CA TYR A 4 -5.29 1.88 11.39
C TYR A 4 -5.77 1.08 10.17
N THR A 5 -5.65 1.68 8.99
CA THR A 5 -5.90 1.03 7.69
C THR A 5 -4.60 0.76 6.94
N ASN A 6 -3.58 1.59 7.18
CA ASN A 6 -2.25 1.43 6.60
C ASN A 6 -1.17 1.95 7.53
N VAL A 7 -0.05 1.25 7.60
CA VAL A 7 1.17 1.66 8.27
C VAL A 7 2.34 1.43 7.32
N GLN A 8 3.05 2.48 6.97
CA GLN A 8 4.12 2.44 5.99
C GLN A 8 5.35 3.20 6.47
N LEU A 9 6.53 2.65 6.21
CA LEU A 9 7.79 3.33 6.47
C LEU A 9 8.17 4.22 5.28
N ILE A 10 8.32 5.52 5.53
CA ILE A 10 8.78 6.51 4.55
C ILE A 10 10.07 7.15 5.07
N GLY A 11 11.20 6.70 4.56
CA GLY A 11 12.50 7.10 5.10
C GLY A 11 12.66 6.63 6.56
N ASN A 12 12.80 7.59 7.48
CA ASN A 12 12.90 7.34 8.93
C ASN A 12 11.58 7.50 9.68
N GLN A 13 10.52 7.91 8.98
CA GLN A 13 9.21 8.16 9.58
C GLN A 13 8.22 7.05 9.25
N VAL A 14 7.32 6.79 10.17
CA VAL A 14 6.19 5.89 9.96
C VAL A 14 4.96 6.72 9.61
N LEU A 15 4.45 6.55 8.40
CA LEU A 15 3.17 7.09 7.98
C LEU A 15 2.06 6.14 8.45
N VAL A 16 1.12 6.67 9.21
CA VAL A 16 -0.05 5.94 9.69
C VAL A 16 -1.29 6.55 9.10
N ARG A 17 -2.11 5.74 8.49
CA ARG A 17 -3.47 6.08 8.05
C ARG A 17 -4.47 5.22 8.80
N GLY A 18 -5.64 5.76 9.05
CA GLY A 18 -6.67 5.03 9.74
C GLY A 18 -7.99 5.78 9.82
N VAL A 19 -8.88 5.23 10.65
CA VAL A 19 -10.20 5.80 10.92
C VAL A 19 -10.35 6.01 12.43
N ASP A 20 -10.84 7.18 12.83
CA ASP A 20 -11.22 7.49 14.21
C ASP A 20 -12.65 8.03 14.24
N ASN A 21 -13.57 7.23 14.81
CA ASN A 21 -14.99 7.56 14.92
C ASN A 21 -15.60 8.00 13.57
N GLY A 22 -15.33 7.24 12.50
CA GLY A 22 -15.84 7.49 11.15
C GLY A 22 -15.08 8.57 10.36
N LYS A 23 -14.05 9.17 10.92
CA LYS A 23 -13.23 10.17 10.22
C LYS A 23 -11.85 9.59 9.90
N ARG A 24 -11.42 9.71 8.66
CA ARG A 24 -10.07 9.34 8.25
C ARG A 24 -9.05 10.26 8.90
N TYR A 25 -7.92 9.69 9.32
CA TYR A 25 -6.76 10.43 9.79
C TYR A 25 -5.50 9.96 9.08
N GLU A 26 -4.53 10.86 9.01
CA GLU A 26 -3.18 10.58 8.58
C GLU A 26 -2.21 11.35 9.50
N HIS A 27 -1.15 10.70 9.93
CA HIS A 27 -0.05 11.36 10.63
C HIS A 27 1.28 10.64 10.37
N ARG A 28 2.37 11.32 10.69
CA ARG A 28 3.72 10.77 10.62
C ARG A 28 4.34 10.80 12.00
N ASP A 29 4.88 9.65 12.40
CA ASP A 29 5.60 9.48 13.65
C ASP A 29 7.08 9.24 13.39
N GLU A 30 7.94 9.81 14.24
CA GLU A 30 9.31 9.35 14.37
C GLU A 30 9.33 8.02 15.10
N PHE A 31 10.17 7.11 14.63
CA PHE A 31 10.28 5.79 15.23
C PHE A 31 11.73 5.41 15.50
N TYR A 32 11.96 4.90 16.69
CA TYR A 32 13.26 4.46 17.20
C TYR A 32 13.17 2.96 17.52
N PRO A 33 13.50 2.08 16.55
CA PRO A 33 13.37 0.65 16.75
C PRO A 33 14.26 0.14 17.87
N THR A 34 13.81 -0.91 18.54
CA THR A 34 14.60 -1.65 19.52
C THR A 34 15.18 -2.89 18.85
N LEU A 35 16.51 -3.01 18.89
CA LEU A 35 17.23 -4.22 18.54
C LEU A 35 17.69 -4.89 19.83
N PHE A 36 18.22 -6.10 19.73
CA PHE A 36 18.76 -6.82 20.87
C PHE A 36 20.14 -7.37 20.56
N VAL A 37 21.00 -7.35 21.55
CA VAL A 37 22.35 -7.97 21.49
C VAL A 37 22.48 -8.99 22.59
N ARG A 38 23.43 -9.92 22.46
CA ARG A 38 23.67 -10.96 23.48
C ARG A 38 24.05 -10.31 24.79
N SER A 39 23.42 -10.72 25.87
CA SER A 39 23.76 -10.26 27.22
C SER A 39 24.59 -11.31 27.93
N LYS A 40 25.64 -10.85 28.63
CA LYS A 40 26.45 -11.71 29.53
C LYS A 40 25.82 -11.88 30.92
N ARG A 41 24.74 -11.13 31.19
CA ARG A 41 24.01 -11.15 32.47
C ARG A 41 22.62 -11.68 32.25
N GLU A 42 22.00 -12.14 33.32
CA GLU A 42 20.57 -12.48 33.29
C GLU A 42 19.72 -11.27 32.88
N SER A 43 18.77 -11.48 31.98
CA SER A 43 17.89 -10.46 31.44
C SER A 43 16.47 -11.00 31.37
N LYS A 44 15.50 -10.10 31.42
CA LYS A 44 14.10 -10.46 31.19
C LYS A 44 13.81 -10.87 29.73
N TYR A 45 14.72 -10.54 28.81
CA TYR A 45 14.60 -10.88 27.39
C TYR A 45 15.46 -12.08 27.05
N LYS A 46 14.90 -12.99 26.26
CA LYS A 46 15.59 -14.18 25.77
C LYS A 46 15.33 -14.37 24.29
N THR A 47 16.28 -14.97 23.59
CA THR A 47 16.06 -15.50 22.24
C THR A 47 15.13 -16.72 22.30
N LEU A 48 14.69 -17.17 21.15
CA LEU A 48 13.91 -18.41 21.04
C LEU A 48 14.68 -19.65 21.58
N ASN A 49 16.02 -19.59 21.56
CA ASN A 49 16.89 -20.65 22.07
C ASN A 49 17.20 -20.48 23.58
N GLY A 50 16.60 -19.49 24.24
CA GLY A 50 16.78 -19.27 25.68
C GLY A 50 18.00 -18.44 26.09
N GLU A 51 18.81 -17.94 25.15
CA GLU A 51 19.95 -17.06 25.43
C GLU A 51 19.48 -15.69 25.92
N PHE A 52 20.16 -15.13 26.92
CA PHE A 52 19.83 -13.80 27.41
C PHE A 52 20.30 -12.73 26.43
N VAL A 53 19.42 -11.76 26.18
CA VAL A 53 19.68 -10.60 25.34
C VAL A 53 19.28 -9.31 26.05
N GLU A 54 19.91 -8.21 25.67
CA GLU A 54 19.60 -6.89 26.20
C GLU A 54 19.22 -5.94 25.06
N PRO A 55 18.27 -5.01 25.29
CA PRO A 55 17.80 -4.09 24.25
C PRO A 55 18.84 -3.01 23.96
N VAL A 56 18.97 -2.67 22.71
CA VAL A 56 19.78 -1.54 22.21
C VAL A 56 18.92 -0.69 21.26
N LYS A 57 19.05 0.62 21.37
CA LYS A 57 18.39 1.60 20.49
C LYS A 57 19.46 2.41 19.77
N PRO A 58 19.93 1.99 18.60
CA PRO A 58 20.96 2.71 17.84
C PRO A 58 20.55 4.11 17.41
N GLY A 59 19.25 4.33 17.23
CA GLY A 59 18.68 5.58 16.78
C GLY A 59 17.41 5.36 15.95
N GLN A 60 17.23 6.14 14.91
CA GLN A 60 16.13 6.00 13.95
C GLN A 60 16.32 4.74 13.08
N VAL A 61 15.36 4.48 12.20
CA VAL A 61 15.39 3.30 11.30
C VAL A 61 16.67 3.21 10.48
N ARG A 62 17.19 4.33 9.98
CA ARG A 62 18.45 4.38 9.25
C ARG A 62 19.62 3.93 10.14
N ASP A 63 19.69 4.46 11.35
CA ASP A 63 20.75 4.13 12.29
C ASP A 63 20.74 2.64 12.68
N CYS A 64 19.54 2.07 12.82
CA CYS A 64 19.38 0.63 13.06
C CYS A 64 19.86 -0.21 11.87
N ARG A 65 19.61 0.21 10.62
CA ARG A 65 20.12 -0.47 9.43
C ARG A 65 21.65 -0.39 9.33
N GLU A 66 22.21 0.78 9.63
CA GLU A 66 23.66 0.99 9.67
C GLU A 66 24.30 0.15 10.80
N PHE A 67 23.64 0.06 11.95
CA PHE A 67 24.08 -0.79 13.06
C PHE A 67 24.11 -2.27 12.65
N PHE A 68 23.06 -2.77 12.01
CA PHE A 68 23.04 -4.12 11.45
C PHE A 68 24.22 -4.34 10.51
N LYS A 69 24.34 -3.50 9.48
CA LYS A 69 25.40 -3.61 8.48
C LYS A 69 26.80 -3.57 9.09
N LYS A 70 27.01 -2.78 10.13
CA LYS A 70 28.31 -2.64 10.80
C LYS A 70 28.73 -3.89 11.57
N TYR A 71 27.76 -4.62 12.13
CA TYR A 71 28.05 -5.74 13.05
C TYR A 71 27.64 -7.10 12.50
N ASP A 72 27.01 -7.18 11.32
CA ASP A 72 26.54 -8.42 10.70
C ASP A 72 27.68 -9.42 10.45
N GLU A 73 28.87 -8.92 10.11
CA GLU A 73 30.06 -9.75 9.85
C GLU A 73 31.00 -9.87 11.07
N VAL A 74 30.61 -9.33 12.24
CA VAL A 74 31.43 -9.39 13.44
C VAL A 74 31.18 -10.71 14.15
N ASP A 75 32.18 -11.59 14.11
CA ASP A 75 32.12 -12.90 14.77
C ASP A 75 31.83 -12.76 16.27
N GLY A 76 30.89 -13.55 16.76
CA GLY A 76 30.50 -13.56 18.17
C GLY A 76 29.63 -12.36 18.63
N PHE A 77 29.18 -11.47 17.70
CA PHE A 77 28.31 -10.35 18.01
C PHE A 77 26.98 -10.43 17.26
N PRO A 78 26.11 -11.39 17.56
CA PRO A 78 24.83 -11.52 16.92
C PRO A 78 23.88 -10.39 17.31
N ILE A 79 23.20 -9.81 16.32
CA ILE A 79 22.13 -8.84 16.51
C ILE A 79 20.81 -9.56 16.29
N TYR A 80 19.90 -9.36 17.23
CA TYR A 80 18.55 -9.91 17.18
C TYR A 80 17.53 -8.79 17.06
N GLY A 81 16.39 -9.10 16.48
CA GLY A 81 15.28 -8.18 16.32
C GLY A 81 14.62 -8.36 14.97
N ASN A 82 13.51 -7.66 14.75
CA ASN A 82 12.80 -7.70 13.49
C ASN A 82 13.27 -6.52 12.63
N ASP A 83 13.81 -6.80 11.46
CA ASP A 83 14.21 -5.83 10.44
C ASP A 83 12.99 -5.16 9.76
N ARG A 84 11.83 -5.76 9.90
CA ARG A 84 10.56 -5.19 9.46
C ARG A 84 9.99 -4.26 10.52
N TYR A 85 10.59 -3.11 10.69
CA TYR A 85 10.31 -2.13 11.74
C TYR A 85 8.84 -1.67 11.83
N ILE A 86 8.07 -1.79 10.75
CA ILE A 86 6.63 -1.51 10.75
C ILE A 86 5.89 -2.39 11.77
N TYR A 87 6.21 -3.68 11.83
CA TYR A 87 5.56 -4.60 12.77
C TYR A 87 5.92 -4.29 14.23
N GLN A 88 7.17 -3.88 14.47
CA GLN A 88 7.55 -3.42 15.80
C GLN A 88 6.77 -2.16 16.20
N TYR A 89 6.68 -1.18 15.30
CA TYR A 89 5.86 0.02 15.52
C TYR A 89 4.41 -0.33 15.82
N ILE A 90 3.79 -1.21 15.03
CA ILE A 90 2.41 -1.63 15.25
C ILE A 90 2.26 -2.30 16.62
N SER A 91 3.16 -3.22 16.97
CA SER A 91 3.16 -3.92 18.26
C SER A 91 3.31 -2.97 19.46
N GLU A 92 4.11 -1.90 19.32
CA GLU A 92 4.29 -0.91 20.40
C GLU A 92 3.11 0.07 20.51
N LYS A 93 2.53 0.50 19.39
CA LYS A 93 1.45 1.49 19.37
C LYS A 93 0.05 0.89 19.55
N TYR A 94 -0.11 -0.35 19.18
CA TYR A 94 -1.36 -1.11 19.27
C TYR A 94 -1.11 -2.43 20.02
N PRO A 95 -0.84 -2.36 21.35
CA PRO A 95 -0.43 -3.51 22.16
C PRO A 95 -1.58 -4.51 22.43
N GLU A 96 -2.79 -4.19 22.02
CA GLU A 96 -3.95 -5.07 22.19
C GLU A 96 -3.80 -6.30 21.27
N ASN A 97 -4.13 -7.48 21.81
CA ASN A 97 -4.06 -8.74 21.08
C ASN A 97 -5.03 -8.80 19.87
N GLU A 98 -6.05 -7.95 19.88
CA GLU A 98 -7.05 -7.89 18.83
C GLU A 98 -7.36 -6.43 18.49
N ILE A 99 -7.05 -6.02 17.27
CA ILE A 99 -7.43 -4.71 16.75
C ILE A 99 -8.84 -4.83 16.19
N LYS A 100 -9.78 -4.20 16.86
CA LYS A 100 -11.16 -4.12 16.36
C LYS A 100 -11.22 -3.10 15.25
N PHE A 101 -11.65 -3.51 14.08
CA PHE A 101 -11.89 -2.64 12.94
C PHE A 101 -13.32 -2.78 12.41
N ASP A 102 -13.80 -1.77 11.73
CA ASP A 102 -15.12 -1.77 11.10
C ASP A 102 -14.95 -1.63 9.59
N ILE A 103 -15.20 -2.72 8.87
CA ILE A 103 -15.07 -2.78 7.41
C ILE A 103 -15.98 -1.78 6.70
N SER A 104 -17.12 -1.39 7.30
CA SER A 104 -18.03 -0.43 6.71
C SER A 104 -17.46 0.99 6.64
N GLN A 105 -16.42 1.27 7.43
CA GLN A 105 -15.70 2.54 7.45
C GLN A 105 -14.45 2.54 6.57
N ILE A 106 -14.13 1.42 5.94
CA ILE A 106 -12.98 1.25 5.03
C ILE A 106 -13.50 1.27 3.60
N LYS A 107 -13.03 2.21 2.79
CA LYS A 107 -13.31 2.21 1.36
C LYS A 107 -12.41 1.21 0.67
N LEU A 108 -12.95 0.02 0.42
CA LEU A 108 -12.29 -1.03 -0.34
C LEU A 108 -12.88 -1.10 -1.74
N VAL A 109 -12.03 -1.05 -2.76
CA VAL A 109 -12.43 -1.18 -4.16
C VAL A 109 -11.66 -2.30 -4.84
N THR A 110 -12.35 -3.00 -5.74
CA THR A 110 -11.70 -3.86 -6.74
C THR A 110 -11.49 -3.05 -8.00
N LEU A 111 -10.29 -3.13 -8.58
CA LEU A 111 -9.93 -2.46 -9.83
C LEU A 111 -9.50 -3.50 -10.85
N ASP A 112 -9.87 -3.27 -12.09
CA ASP A 112 -9.53 -4.10 -13.23
C ASP A 112 -9.40 -3.23 -14.48
N ILE A 113 -8.46 -3.53 -15.37
CA ILE A 113 -8.27 -2.82 -16.65
C ILE A 113 -8.30 -3.76 -17.82
N GLU A 114 -8.74 -3.25 -18.97
CA GLU A 114 -8.68 -3.94 -20.25
C GLU A 114 -7.85 -3.10 -21.24
N THR A 115 -6.94 -3.73 -21.93
CA THR A 115 -6.08 -3.09 -22.93
C THR A 115 -6.24 -3.73 -24.31
N THR A 116 -5.74 -3.07 -25.36
CA THR A 116 -5.43 -3.78 -26.62
C THR A 116 -4.32 -4.81 -26.40
N ALA A 117 -4.17 -5.73 -27.31
CA ALA A 117 -3.12 -6.74 -27.30
C ALA A 117 -2.60 -6.99 -28.73
N GLU A 118 -2.51 -5.93 -29.55
CA GLU A 118 -2.12 -6.05 -30.96
C GLU A 118 -0.68 -6.53 -31.14
N LYS A 119 0.19 -6.18 -30.19
CA LYS A 119 1.61 -6.57 -30.16
C LYS A 119 1.93 -7.70 -29.19
N GLY A 120 0.91 -8.39 -28.67
CA GLY A 120 1.03 -9.42 -27.65
C GLY A 120 0.61 -8.92 -26.26
N PHE A 121 1.07 -9.61 -25.21
CA PHE A 121 0.73 -9.19 -23.83
C PHE A 121 1.33 -7.81 -23.55
N PRO A 122 0.54 -6.87 -22.98
CA PRO A 122 0.99 -5.50 -22.74
C PRO A 122 2.22 -5.44 -21.85
N ASP A 123 3.21 -4.68 -22.29
CA ASP A 123 4.40 -4.40 -21.49
C ASP A 123 4.15 -3.17 -20.60
N VAL A 124 4.37 -3.38 -19.31
CA VAL A 124 4.11 -2.37 -18.28
C VAL A 124 4.99 -1.12 -18.43
N GLU A 125 6.23 -1.28 -18.88
CA GLU A 125 7.19 -0.17 -18.95
C GLU A 125 6.96 0.72 -20.19
N SER A 126 6.62 0.11 -21.31
CA SER A 126 6.44 0.85 -22.58
C SER A 126 5.04 1.45 -22.74
N ALA A 127 4.03 0.92 -22.03
CA ALA A 127 2.63 1.30 -22.18
C ALA A 127 2.18 1.40 -23.66
N SER A 128 2.60 0.41 -24.48
CA SER A 128 2.44 0.45 -25.95
C SER A 128 1.04 0.04 -26.41
N GLU A 129 0.23 -0.49 -25.51
CA GLU A 129 -1.13 -0.98 -25.78
C GLU A 129 -2.15 -0.06 -25.11
N GLU A 130 -3.14 0.41 -25.88
CA GLU A 130 -4.16 1.36 -25.41
C GLU A 130 -5.04 0.74 -24.31
N ILE A 131 -5.33 1.48 -23.25
CA ILE A 131 -6.33 1.11 -22.24
C ILE A 131 -7.73 1.32 -22.83
N LEU A 132 -8.46 0.22 -22.98
CA LEU A 132 -9.82 0.20 -23.54
C LEU A 132 -10.90 0.43 -22.48
N ALA A 133 -10.66 -0.04 -21.26
CA ALA A 133 -11.59 0.13 -20.16
C ALA A 133 -10.86 0.11 -18.81
N ILE A 134 -11.40 0.86 -17.85
CA ILE A 134 -11.07 0.77 -16.42
C ILE A 134 -12.36 0.51 -15.67
N THR A 135 -12.38 -0.50 -14.82
CA THR A 135 -13.55 -0.83 -14.01
C THR A 135 -13.19 -0.81 -12.53
N ILE A 136 -14.02 -0.18 -11.72
CA ILE A 136 -13.94 -0.28 -10.27
C ILE A 136 -15.27 -0.79 -9.70
N GLN A 137 -15.18 -1.61 -8.65
CA GLN A 137 -16.31 -2.04 -7.85
C GLN A 137 -16.08 -1.64 -6.39
N ASP A 138 -17.02 -0.91 -5.83
CA ASP A 138 -17.03 -0.63 -4.38
C ASP A 138 -17.51 -1.87 -3.62
N TYR A 139 -16.71 -2.32 -2.66
CA TYR A 139 -16.98 -3.56 -1.90
C TYR A 139 -18.24 -3.44 -1.04
N THR A 140 -18.49 -2.29 -0.44
CA THR A 140 -19.61 -2.08 0.49
C THR A 140 -20.92 -1.90 -0.25
N THR A 141 -20.94 -1.02 -1.25
CA THR A 141 -22.17 -0.69 -1.98
C THR A 141 -22.47 -1.62 -3.15
N LYS A 142 -21.49 -2.42 -3.58
CA LYS A 142 -21.53 -3.27 -4.78
C LYS A 142 -21.78 -2.51 -6.07
N LYS A 143 -21.63 -1.19 -6.05
CA LYS A 143 -21.70 -0.36 -7.26
C LYS A 143 -20.46 -0.58 -8.11
N ILE A 144 -20.68 -0.67 -9.42
CA ILE A 144 -19.62 -0.81 -10.41
C ILE A 144 -19.64 0.44 -11.29
N ILE A 145 -18.47 1.00 -11.55
CA ILE A 145 -18.28 2.06 -12.53
C ILE A 145 -17.24 1.58 -13.52
N THR A 146 -17.59 1.66 -14.82
CA THR A 146 -16.68 1.35 -15.91
C THR A 146 -16.52 2.57 -16.81
N TRP A 147 -15.31 2.99 -17.05
CA TRP A 147 -14.92 3.91 -18.12
C TRP A 147 -14.48 3.09 -19.31
N GLY A 148 -14.96 3.41 -20.50
CA GLY A 148 -14.58 2.63 -21.67
C GLY A 148 -14.59 3.47 -22.95
N VAL A 149 -13.66 3.17 -23.87
CA VAL A 149 -13.49 3.91 -25.14
C VAL A 149 -14.53 3.56 -26.20
N LYS A 150 -15.23 2.44 -26.03
CA LYS A 150 -16.28 2.01 -26.99
C LYS A 150 -17.67 2.26 -26.42
N PRO A 151 -18.65 2.69 -27.24
CA PRO A 151 -20.03 2.85 -26.78
C PRO A 151 -20.60 1.49 -26.32
N PHE A 152 -21.25 1.52 -25.16
CA PHE A 152 -21.89 0.33 -24.60
C PHE A 152 -23.20 0.72 -23.89
N VAL A 153 -24.25 -0.06 -24.12
CA VAL A 153 -25.55 0.13 -23.47
C VAL A 153 -25.67 -0.82 -22.28
N ASN A 154 -25.47 -0.28 -21.10
CA ASN A 154 -25.61 -1.04 -19.87
C ASN A 154 -27.09 -1.28 -19.51
N LYS A 155 -27.42 -2.51 -19.08
CA LYS A 155 -28.77 -2.91 -18.62
C LYS A 155 -28.80 -3.23 -17.12
N GLN A 156 -27.67 -3.24 -16.42
CA GLN A 156 -27.58 -3.59 -15.01
C GLN A 156 -27.75 -2.34 -14.14
N LYS A 157 -28.57 -2.42 -13.09
CA LYS A 157 -28.90 -1.28 -12.24
C LYS A 157 -27.73 -0.80 -11.35
N ASN A 158 -26.84 -1.72 -10.97
CA ASN A 158 -25.69 -1.42 -10.12
C ASN A 158 -24.41 -1.05 -10.90
N VAL A 159 -24.48 -1.00 -12.23
CA VAL A 159 -23.36 -0.65 -13.12
C VAL A 159 -23.61 0.71 -13.75
N THR A 160 -22.64 1.58 -13.66
CA THR A 160 -22.59 2.85 -14.40
C THR A 160 -21.50 2.75 -15.45
N TYR A 161 -21.89 2.86 -16.72
CA TYR A 161 -20.92 2.92 -17.81
C TYR A 161 -20.72 4.38 -18.25
N ARG A 162 -19.46 4.80 -18.35
CA ARG A 162 -19.05 6.12 -18.83
C ARG A 162 -18.29 5.96 -20.14
N HIS A 163 -18.93 6.39 -21.23
CA HIS A 163 -18.29 6.38 -22.54
C HIS A 163 -17.30 7.55 -22.65
N CYS A 164 -16.04 7.22 -22.91
CA CYS A 164 -14.94 8.16 -23.13
C CYS A 164 -14.39 7.89 -24.53
N PRO A 165 -14.63 8.75 -25.54
CA PRO A 165 -14.26 8.49 -26.95
C PRO A 165 -12.77 8.23 -27.20
N THR A 166 -11.90 8.61 -26.26
CA THR A 166 -10.45 8.40 -26.35
C THR A 166 -9.89 7.90 -25.01
N GLU A 167 -8.76 7.20 -25.06
CA GLU A 167 -8.02 6.80 -23.86
C GLU A 167 -7.68 8.00 -22.96
N GLN A 168 -7.27 9.12 -23.54
CA GLN A 168 -6.94 10.34 -22.79
C GLN A 168 -8.15 10.83 -21.97
N GLN A 169 -9.35 10.83 -22.54
CA GLN A 169 -10.55 11.19 -21.81
C GLN A 169 -10.90 10.17 -20.74
N LEU A 170 -10.72 8.88 -21.04
CA LEU A 170 -10.93 7.78 -20.09
C LEU A 170 -10.03 7.95 -18.86
N LEU A 171 -8.74 8.14 -19.07
CA LEU A 171 -7.76 8.35 -18.00
C LEU A 171 -8.04 9.64 -17.20
N GLY A 172 -8.38 10.73 -17.89
CA GLY A 172 -8.73 12.00 -17.24
C GLY A 172 -9.96 11.89 -16.35
N ASP A 173 -11.05 11.29 -16.86
CA ASP A 173 -12.29 11.08 -16.10
C ASP A 173 -12.10 10.13 -14.93
N PHE A 174 -11.32 9.04 -15.12
CA PHE A 174 -10.99 8.10 -14.06
C PHE A 174 -10.21 8.78 -12.94
N ILE A 175 -9.15 9.51 -13.26
CA ILE A 175 -8.33 10.22 -12.25
C ILE A 175 -9.15 11.27 -11.51
N ASN A 176 -9.96 12.04 -12.21
CA ASN A 176 -10.84 13.03 -11.57
C ASN A 176 -11.80 12.38 -10.57
N TYR A 177 -12.37 11.22 -10.93
CA TYR A 177 -13.21 10.45 -10.02
C TYR A 177 -12.42 9.90 -8.83
N TRP A 178 -11.24 9.32 -9.09
CA TRP A 178 -10.36 8.74 -8.07
C TRP A 178 -9.93 9.75 -7.02
N MET A 179 -9.57 10.96 -7.46
CA MET A 179 -9.10 12.03 -6.56
C MET A 179 -10.19 12.64 -5.69
N GLN A 180 -11.47 12.45 -6.01
CA GLN A 180 -12.58 12.93 -5.18
C GLN A 180 -12.67 12.18 -3.85
N ASP A 181 -12.37 10.89 -3.85
CA ASP A 181 -12.42 10.04 -2.65
C ASP A 181 -11.53 8.80 -2.85
N VAL A 182 -10.24 8.99 -2.58
CA VAL A 182 -9.22 7.93 -2.71
C VAL A 182 -9.55 6.74 -1.81
N PRO A 183 -9.57 5.49 -2.33
CA PRO A 183 -9.84 4.31 -1.51
C PRO A 183 -8.73 4.05 -0.49
N ASP A 184 -9.10 3.41 0.63
CA ASP A 184 -8.17 2.97 1.66
C ASP A 184 -7.45 1.68 1.23
N VAL A 185 -8.16 0.82 0.50
CA VAL A 185 -7.66 -0.45 0.00
C VAL A 185 -8.09 -0.66 -1.44
N VAL A 186 -7.14 -1.01 -2.28
CA VAL A 186 -7.36 -1.41 -3.67
C VAL A 186 -6.98 -2.87 -3.83
N THR A 187 -7.85 -3.67 -4.42
CA THR A 187 -7.63 -5.08 -4.70
C THR A 187 -8.00 -5.41 -6.14
N GLY A 188 -7.54 -6.54 -6.65
CA GLY A 188 -7.82 -7.04 -8.00
C GLY A 188 -6.99 -8.27 -8.28
N TRP A 189 -7.26 -8.92 -9.41
CA TRP A 189 -6.42 -10.01 -9.88
C TRP A 189 -5.14 -9.43 -10.48
N ASN A 190 -3.98 -9.89 -10.00
CA ASN A 190 -2.66 -9.44 -10.48
C ASN A 190 -2.40 -7.91 -10.42
N ILE A 191 -3.15 -7.18 -9.62
CA ILE A 191 -3.20 -5.72 -9.59
C ILE A 191 -1.84 -5.05 -9.34
N GLN A 192 -0.96 -5.69 -8.55
CA GLN A 192 0.38 -5.16 -8.22
C GLN A 192 1.37 -5.29 -9.38
N LEU A 193 1.18 -6.27 -10.26
CA LEU A 193 2.11 -6.57 -11.35
C LEU A 193 1.60 -6.07 -12.71
N PHE A 194 0.33 -5.74 -12.82
CA PHE A 194 -0.28 -5.35 -14.09
C PHE A 194 -1.13 -4.07 -13.97
N ASP A 195 -2.33 -4.13 -13.38
CA ASP A 195 -3.31 -3.04 -13.46
C ASP A 195 -2.79 -1.70 -12.96
N ILE A 196 -2.20 -1.68 -11.76
CA ILE A 196 -1.65 -0.43 -11.19
C ILE A 196 -0.41 0.04 -11.96
N PRO A 197 0.61 -0.79 -12.24
CA PRO A 197 1.76 -0.36 -13.02
C PRO A 197 1.39 0.14 -14.42
N VAL A 198 0.55 -0.58 -15.18
CA VAL A 198 0.11 -0.15 -16.51
C VAL A 198 -0.62 1.18 -16.43
N SER A 199 -1.62 1.31 -15.55
CA SER A 199 -2.35 2.58 -15.37
C SER A 199 -1.42 3.72 -14.99
N TYR A 200 -0.45 3.48 -14.09
CA TYR A 200 0.51 4.50 -13.68
C TYR A 200 1.39 4.96 -14.83
N THR A 201 1.91 4.03 -15.64
CA THR A 201 2.74 4.36 -16.82
C THR A 201 1.97 5.21 -17.82
N HIS A 202 0.73 4.84 -18.15
CA HIS A 202 -0.14 5.62 -19.05
C HIS A 202 -0.43 7.02 -18.51
N LEU A 203 -0.65 7.16 -17.20
CA LEU A 203 -0.90 8.45 -16.56
C LEU A 203 0.34 9.35 -16.50
N THR A 204 1.54 8.79 -16.52
CA THR A 204 2.81 9.54 -16.39
C THR A 204 3.50 9.83 -17.72
N LEU A 205 3.05 9.22 -18.82
CA LEU A 205 3.62 9.50 -20.14
C LEU A 205 3.33 10.94 -20.58
N PRO A 206 4.27 11.61 -21.30
CA PRO A 206 4.15 13.00 -21.73
C PRO A 206 2.93 13.29 -22.62
N THR A 207 2.30 12.27 -23.19
CA THR A 207 1.11 12.38 -24.05
C THR A 207 -0.13 12.95 -23.36
N ILE A 208 -0.18 12.94 -22.03
CA ILE A 208 -1.31 13.47 -21.25
C ILE A 208 -1.13 14.95 -20.91
N TYR A 209 0.08 15.49 -20.96
CA TYR A 209 0.41 16.88 -20.59
C TYR A 209 0.62 17.85 -21.76
N SER A 210 0.26 17.47 -22.98
CA SER A 210 0.29 18.37 -24.12
C SER A 210 -1.10 19.00 -24.35
N VAL A 211 -1.54 19.82 -23.38
CA VAL A 211 -2.64 20.79 -23.56
C VAL A 211 -2.18 22.13 -23.01
#